data_a20a069e4f3420e3c182f634f0941493
#
_entry.id   a20a069e4f3420e3c182f634f0941493
#
_cell.length_a   1.000
_cell.length_b   1.000
_cell.length_c   1.000
_cell.angle_alpha   90.00
_cell.angle_beta   90.00
_cell.angle_gamma   90.00
#
_symmetry.space_group_name_H-M   'P 1'
#
loop_
_entity.id
_entity.type
_entity.pdbx_description
1 polymer ?
#
loop_
_entity_poly.entity_id
_entity_poly.type
_entity_poly.pdbx_seq_one_letter_code
_entity_poly.pdbx_strand_id
1 'polypeptide(L)'
;MHLIPAVKPQVAMYEQFGIPGMIAFKKTVDYCKEKGLVVIGDIKRGDIGSTSEAYAVGHLGRVQVGSKSYAGFDEDFVTVNPYLGSDGVKPFTRICAEEKKGIFVLVKTSNPSSGEFQDRLIDGRPLYEYVGEQVAAWGAECMPETGDYSYVGAVVGATYPEQGKVLRKLMPKTFILVPGYGAQGGKGADLVHFFNEDGLGAIINSSRGIIAAYQQEQYAGYGEKAYADAARAAVLAMREDIAAALDNFFERQKISGK
;
A
#
# COMPACT_ATOMS: atom_id res chain seq x y z
N MET A 1 -8.94 17.41 -12.06
CA MET A 1 -7.83 16.43 -12.05
C MET A 1 -7.53 16.09 -10.59
N HIS A 2 -7.50 14.80 -10.21
CA HIS A 2 -7.19 14.40 -8.86
C HIS A 2 -5.71 14.68 -8.55
N LEU A 3 -5.43 15.13 -7.32
CA LEU A 3 -4.06 15.35 -6.86
C LEU A 3 -3.39 14.05 -6.41
N ILE A 4 -4.20 13.07 -6.02
CA ILE A 4 -3.76 11.75 -5.54
C ILE A 4 -4.39 10.65 -6.40
N PRO A 5 -3.68 9.54 -6.67
CA PRO A 5 -4.22 8.40 -7.43
C PRO A 5 -5.09 7.48 -6.57
N ALA A 6 -4.83 7.43 -5.27
CA ALA A 6 -5.45 6.48 -4.36
C ALA A 6 -5.68 7.06 -2.97
N VAL A 7 -6.58 6.42 -2.23
CA VAL A 7 -6.80 6.62 -0.80
C VAL A 7 -6.61 5.31 -0.05
N LYS A 8 -6.16 5.38 1.20
CA LYS A 8 -5.93 4.20 2.03
C LYS A 8 -6.65 4.34 3.38
N PRO A 9 -7.96 4.03 3.45
CA PRO A 9 -8.68 4.01 4.72
C PRO A 9 -8.18 2.87 5.61
N GLN A 10 -7.84 3.22 6.87
CA GLN A 10 -7.41 2.26 7.88
C GLN A 10 -8.63 1.73 8.62
N VAL A 11 -8.95 0.45 8.44
CA VAL A 11 -10.19 -0.17 8.96
C VAL A 11 -10.30 -0.04 10.49
N ALA A 12 -9.19 -0.16 11.24
CA ALA A 12 -9.21 -0.06 12.70
C ALA A 12 -9.78 1.27 13.22
N MET A 13 -9.60 2.38 12.44
CA MET A 13 -10.15 3.69 12.79
C MET A 13 -11.68 3.75 12.65
N TYR A 14 -12.26 2.79 11.97
CA TYR A 14 -13.70 2.61 11.82
C TYR A 14 -14.22 1.50 12.74
N GLU A 15 -13.55 0.35 12.79
CA GLU A 15 -13.93 -0.81 13.63
C GLU A 15 -14.08 -0.43 15.12
N GLN A 16 -13.25 0.48 15.63
CA GLN A 16 -13.35 0.95 17.02
C GLN A 16 -14.72 1.55 17.38
N PHE A 17 -15.52 1.95 16.40
CA PHE A 17 -16.87 2.48 16.58
C PHE A 17 -17.96 1.42 16.32
N GLY A 18 -17.58 0.14 16.13
CA GLY A 18 -18.52 -0.95 15.88
C GLY A 18 -19.27 -0.81 14.56
N ILE A 19 -20.55 -1.19 14.55
CA ILE A 19 -21.39 -1.21 13.33
C ILE A 19 -21.47 0.16 12.65
N PRO A 20 -21.73 1.29 13.34
CA PRO A 20 -21.73 2.61 12.71
C PRO A 20 -20.40 2.96 12.03
N GLY A 21 -19.27 2.55 12.62
CA GLY A 21 -17.96 2.72 12.03
C GLY A 21 -17.80 1.92 10.73
N MET A 22 -18.25 0.67 10.70
CA MET A 22 -18.19 -0.16 9.49
C MET A 22 -19.10 0.36 8.37
N ILE A 23 -20.27 0.91 8.72
CA ILE A 23 -21.13 1.63 7.77
C ILE A 23 -20.38 2.85 7.19
N ALA A 24 -19.70 3.62 8.03
CA ALA A 24 -18.90 4.76 7.59
C ALA A 24 -17.73 4.32 6.70
N PHE A 25 -17.06 3.21 7.02
CA PHE A 25 -16.01 2.62 6.19
C PHE A 25 -16.52 2.31 4.78
N LYS A 26 -17.62 1.55 4.69
CA LYS A 26 -18.25 1.22 3.39
C LYS A 26 -18.61 2.47 2.58
N LYS A 27 -19.25 3.47 3.22
CA LYS A 27 -19.57 4.74 2.56
C LYS A 27 -18.32 5.49 2.08
N THR A 28 -17.20 5.42 2.83
CA THR A 28 -15.93 6.02 2.43
C THR A 28 -15.38 5.34 1.18
N VAL A 29 -15.40 4.00 1.15
CA VAL A 29 -14.98 3.23 -0.03
C VAL A 29 -15.81 3.62 -1.25
N ASP A 30 -17.13 3.57 -1.14
CA ASP A 30 -18.06 3.89 -2.23
C ASP A 30 -17.83 5.32 -2.77
N TYR A 31 -17.77 6.29 -1.88
CA TYR A 31 -17.53 7.69 -2.26
C TYR A 31 -16.21 7.88 -3.02
N CYS A 32 -15.12 7.26 -2.54
CA CYS A 32 -13.82 7.37 -3.20
C CYS A 32 -13.83 6.73 -4.59
N LYS A 33 -14.47 5.57 -4.74
CA LYS A 33 -14.63 4.89 -6.04
C LYS A 33 -15.49 5.72 -7.01
N GLU A 34 -16.60 6.31 -6.55
CA GLU A 34 -17.42 7.23 -7.35
C GLU A 34 -16.61 8.44 -7.85
N LYS A 35 -15.59 8.87 -7.11
CA LYS A 35 -14.66 9.93 -7.52
C LYS A 35 -13.54 9.43 -8.43
N GLY A 36 -13.50 8.15 -8.78
CA GLY A 36 -12.44 7.58 -9.63
C GLY A 36 -11.10 7.41 -8.94
N LEU A 37 -11.08 7.34 -7.61
CA LEU A 37 -9.89 7.05 -6.82
C LEU A 37 -9.75 5.54 -6.58
N VAL A 38 -8.54 5.02 -6.67
CA VAL A 38 -8.23 3.67 -6.21
C VAL A 38 -8.33 3.61 -4.69
N VAL A 39 -8.99 2.58 -4.16
CA VAL A 39 -9.16 2.39 -2.71
C VAL A 39 -8.33 1.22 -2.22
N ILE A 40 -7.42 1.49 -1.29
CA ILE A 40 -6.59 0.50 -0.62
C ILE A 40 -7.12 0.30 0.81
N GLY A 41 -7.85 -0.77 1.07
CA GLY A 41 -8.28 -1.12 2.41
C GLY A 41 -7.10 -1.55 3.28
N ASP A 42 -6.73 -0.72 4.27
CA ASP A 42 -5.66 -1.09 5.19
C ASP A 42 -6.22 -1.96 6.32
N ILE A 43 -6.43 -3.25 6.02
CA ILE A 43 -7.15 -4.21 6.88
C ILE A 43 -6.23 -5.21 7.59
N LYS A 44 -5.05 -5.47 7.04
CA LYS A 44 -4.02 -6.39 7.57
C LYS A 44 -4.57 -7.74 8.03
N ARG A 45 -5.51 -8.31 7.25
CA ARG A 45 -6.09 -9.63 7.56
C ARG A 45 -5.07 -10.74 7.33
N GLY A 46 -5.25 -11.83 8.08
CA GLY A 46 -4.47 -13.05 7.95
C GLY A 46 -5.20 -14.19 8.64
N ASP A 47 -5.50 -15.25 7.87
CA ASP A 47 -6.11 -16.50 8.32
C ASP A 47 -5.79 -17.57 7.28
N ILE A 48 -6.35 -18.77 7.38
CA ILE A 48 -6.11 -19.88 6.45
C ILE A 48 -7.43 -20.39 5.83
N GLY A 49 -7.31 -21.07 4.69
CA GLY A 49 -8.41 -21.80 4.06
C GLY A 49 -9.67 -20.97 3.86
N SER A 50 -10.81 -21.54 4.24
CA SER A 50 -12.14 -20.92 4.07
C SER A 50 -12.31 -19.60 4.85
N THR A 51 -11.62 -19.43 5.98
CA THR A 51 -11.66 -18.18 6.75
C THR A 51 -10.94 -17.07 5.99
N SER A 52 -9.75 -17.33 5.44
CA SER A 52 -9.04 -16.40 4.60
C SER A 52 -9.84 -16.05 3.34
N GLU A 53 -10.52 -17.05 2.74
CA GLU A 53 -11.42 -16.84 1.61
C GLU A 53 -12.59 -15.92 1.98
N ALA A 54 -13.20 -16.09 3.15
CA ALA A 54 -14.29 -15.23 3.61
C ALA A 54 -13.84 -13.77 3.74
N TYR A 55 -12.62 -13.52 4.25
CA TYR A 55 -12.03 -12.18 4.26
C TYR A 55 -11.83 -11.63 2.83
N ALA A 56 -11.25 -12.44 1.94
CA ALA A 56 -11.00 -12.03 0.56
C ALA A 56 -12.30 -11.68 -0.18
N VAL A 57 -13.32 -12.53 -0.06
CA VAL A 57 -14.65 -12.30 -0.64
C VAL A 57 -15.31 -11.06 -0.05
N GLY A 58 -15.26 -10.88 1.27
CA GLY A 58 -15.88 -9.74 1.96
C GLY A 58 -15.30 -8.39 1.56
N HIS A 59 -14.00 -8.35 1.28
CA HIS A 59 -13.30 -7.10 0.92
C HIS A 59 -13.16 -6.90 -0.59
N LEU A 60 -12.76 -7.92 -1.33
CA LEU A 60 -12.42 -7.81 -2.75
C LEU A 60 -13.43 -8.48 -3.67
N GLY A 61 -14.11 -9.52 -3.20
CA GLY A 61 -14.94 -10.38 -4.02
C GLY A 61 -16.43 -10.08 -3.92
N ARG A 62 -17.22 -11.11 -4.23
CA ARG A 62 -18.68 -11.05 -4.25
C ARG A 62 -19.30 -12.24 -3.53
N VAL A 63 -20.29 -11.97 -2.70
CA VAL A 63 -21.09 -12.99 -2.01
C VAL A 63 -22.31 -13.34 -2.84
N GLN A 64 -22.56 -14.62 -3.02
CA GLN A 64 -23.78 -15.13 -3.65
C GLN A 64 -24.87 -15.36 -2.59
N VAL A 65 -26.06 -14.77 -2.81
CA VAL A 65 -27.23 -15.00 -1.97
C VAL A 65 -28.39 -15.35 -2.87
N GLY A 66 -28.72 -16.65 -2.95
CA GLY A 66 -29.64 -17.17 -3.95
C GLY A 66 -29.13 -16.94 -5.37
N SER A 67 -29.91 -16.28 -6.21
CA SER A 67 -29.55 -15.92 -7.59
C SER A 67 -28.83 -14.56 -7.71
N LYS A 68 -28.60 -13.85 -6.61
CA LYS A 68 -28.04 -12.50 -6.63
C LYS A 68 -26.60 -12.50 -6.09
N SER A 69 -25.78 -11.63 -6.67
CA SER A 69 -24.40 -11.42 -6.29
C SER A 69 -24.21 -10.02 -5.70
N TYR A 70 -23.54 -9.94 -4.56
CA TYR A 70 -23.34 -8.68 -3.82
C TYR A 70 -21.85 -8.48 -3.54
N ALA A 71 -21.32 -7.29 -3.83
CA ALA A 71 -20.02 -6.87 -3.34
C ALA A 71 -20.13 -6.52 -1.85
N GLY A 72 -19.14 -6.91 -1.06
CA GLY A 72 -19.01 -6.52 0.34
C GLY A 72 -18.53 -5.08 0.47
N PHE A 73 -17.30 -4.90 0.99
CA PHE A 73 -16.69 -3.57 1.10
C PHE A 73 -16.24 -3.02 -0.25
N ASP A 74 -15.80 -3.89 -1.17
CA ASP A 74 -15.50 -3.57 -2.57
C ASP A 74 -14.28 -2.64 -2.77
N GLU A 75 -13.24 -2.75 -1.93
CA GLU A 75 -11.97 -2.07 -2.15
C GLU A 75 -11.29 -2.61 -3.43
N ASP A 76 -10.37 -1.81 -4.00
CA ASP A 76 -9.57 -2.23 -5.15
C ASP A 76 -8.33 -3.01 -4.74
N PHE A 77 -7.75 -2.65 -3.59
CA PHE A 77 -6.63 -3.36 -2.95
C PHE A 77 -6.87 -3.49 -1.46
N VAL A 78 -6.26 -4.52 -0.85
CA VAL A 78 -6.23 -4.65 0.61
C VAL A 78 -4.86 -5.07 1.12
N THR A 79 -4.55 -4.76 2.39
CA THR A 79 -3.32 -5.22 3.03
C THR A 79 -3.55 -6.57 3.72
N VAL A 80 -2.58 -7.50 3.58
CA VAL A 80 -2.63 -8.84 4.18
C VAL A 80 -1.35 -9.19 4.93
N ASN A 81 -1.47 -10.03 5.96
CA ASN A 81 -0.36 -10.52 6.75
C ASN A 81 0.12 -11.87 6.18
N PRO A 82 1.42 -12.05 5.83
CA PRO A 82 1.95 -13.26 5.22
C PRO A 82 2.27 -14.37 6.22
N TYR A 83 2.17 -14.13 7.52
CA TYR A 83 2.74 -15.01 8.54
C TYR A 83 2.25 -16.47 8.47
N LEU A 84 1.04 -16.70 7.94
CA LEU A 84 0.47 -18.03 7.73
C LEU A 84 0.80 -18.64 6.35
N GLY A 85 1.68 -18.02 5.59
CA GLY A 85 2.17 -18.53 4.31
C GLY A 85 1.12 -18.54 3.20
N SER A 86 1.30 -19.46 2.24
CA SER A 86 0.45 -19.57 1.04
C SER A 86 -1.00 -19.89 1.36
N ASP A 87 -1.27 -20.63 2.43
CA ASP A 87 -2.64 -20.97 2.85
C ASP A 87 -3.43 -19.74 3.26
N GLY A 88 -2.73 -18.67 3.71
CA GLY A 88 -3.34 -17.38 4.03
C GLY A 88 -3.45 -16.45 2.84
N VAL A 89 -2.49 -16.47 1.92
CA VAL A 89 -2.40 -15.49 0.83
C VAL A 89 -3.12 -15.96 -0.44
N LYS A 90 -3.04 -17.25 -0.81
CA LYS A 90 -3.65 -17.77 -2.06
C LYS A 90 -5.17 -17.57 -2.17
N PRO A 91 -5.98 -17.65 -1.10
CA PRO A 91 -7.40 -17.30 -1.21
C PRO A 91 -7.63 -15.86 -1.69
N PHE A 92 -6.80 -14.91 -1.26
CA PHE A 92 -6.85 -13.53 -1.76
C PHE A 92 -6.40 -13.41 -3.22
N THR A 93 -5.28 -14.03 -3.60
CA THR A 93 -4.76 -13.92 -4.99
C THR A 93 -5.73 -14.51 -6.00
N ARG A 94 -6.49 -15.56 -5.64
CA ARG A 94 -7.54 -16.11 -6.49
C ARG A 94 -8.62 -15.06 -6.77
N ILE A 95 -9.16 -14.42 -5.73
CA ILE A 95 -10.16 -13.36 -5.87
C ILE A 95 -9.59 -12.16 -6.64
N CYS A 96 -8.32 -11.82 -6.43
CA CYS A 96 -7.66 -10.75 -7.19
C CYS A 96 -7.66 -11.03 -8.70
N ALA A 97 -7.36 -12.26 -9.11
CA ALA A 97 -7.38 -12.65 -10.52
C ALA A 97 -8.81 -12.63 -11.10
N GLU A 98 -9.80 -13.10 -10.35
CA GLU A 98 -11.21 -13.14 -10.77
C GLU A 98 -11.83 -11.75 -10.91
N GLU A 99 -11.58 -10.86 -9.93
CA GLU A 99 -12.21 -9.53 -9.84
C GLU A 99 -11.31 -8.38 -10.36
N LYS A 100 -10.09 -8.69 -10.86
CA LYS A 100 -9.08 -7.72 -11.32
C LYS A 100 -8.73 -6.70 -10.24
N LYS A 101 -8.52 -7.17 -9.02
CA LYS A 101 -8.16 -6.41 -7.84
C LYS A 101 -6.80 -6.84 -7.31
N GLY A 102 -6.32 -6.29 -6.20
CA GLY A 102 -5.00 -6.65 -5.69
C GLY A 102 -4.87 -6.67 -4.18
N ILE A 103 -3.71 -7.13 -3.74
CA ILE A 103 -3.30 -7.12 -2.33
C ILE A 103 -1.94 -6.45 -2.15
N PHE A 104 -1.68 -5.95 -0.96
CA PHE A 104 -0.36 -5.56 -0.48
C PHE A 104 0.02 -6.41 0.72
N VAL A 105 1.02 -7.26 0.56
CA VAL A 105 1.53 -8.16 1.60
C VAL A 105 2.54 -7.43 2.47
N LEU A 106 2.46 -7.58 3.80
CA LEU A 106 3.43 -6.98 4.73
C LEU A 106 4.79 -7.67 4.56
N VAL A 107 5.83 -6.92 4.18
CA VAL A 107 7.20 -7.42 3.99
C VAL A 107 8.17 -6.81 4.98
N LYS A 108 8.36 -5.47 4.94
CA LYS A 108 9.17 -4.74 5.92
C LYS A 108 8.41 -3.51 6.40
N THR A 109 7.92 -3.58 7.62
CA THR A 109 7.04 -2.55 8.18
C THR A 109 7.83 -1.45 8.87
N SER A 110 7.26 -0.23 8.94
CA SER A 110 7.95 0.98 9.42
C SER A 110 7.96 1.15 10.95
N ASN A 111 7.31 0.28 11.71
CA ASN A 111 7.25 0.38 13.17
C ASN A 111 8.58 0.00 13.82
N PRO A 112 8.95 0.60 14.97
CA PRO A 112 10.24 0.35 15.63
C PRO A 112 10.50 -1.13 15.96
N SER A 113 9.47 -1.86 16.38
CA SER A 113 9.61 -3.29 16.74
C SER A 113 9.64 -4.24 15.54
N SER A 114 9.65 -3.75 14.32
CA SER A 114 9.69 -4.61 13.11
C SER A 114 10.89 -5.53 13.08
N GLY A 115 12.02 -5.11 13.64
CA GLY A 115 13.25 -5.89 13.71
C GLY A 115 13.19 -7.12 14.63
N GLU A 116 12.23 -7.21 15.55
CA GLU A 116 12.10 -8.37 16.44
C GLU A 116 11.91 -9.69 15.66
N PHE A 117 11.24 -9.63 14.50
CA PHE A 117 11.03 -10.76 13.61
C PHE A 117 11.63 -10.52 12.23
N GLN A 118 11.34 -9.40 11.59
CA GLN A 118 11.61 -9.17 10.17
C GLN A 118 13.12 -9.11 9.86
N ASP A 119 13.95 -8.68 10.81
CA ASP A 119 15.41 -8.61 10.66
C ASP A 119 16.13 -9.87 11.18
N ARG A 120 15.40 -10.88 11.67
CA ARG A 120 16.03 -12.15 12.09
C ARG A 120 16.65 -12.86 10.91
N LEU A 121 17.88 -13.34 11.11
CA LEU A 121 18.63 -14.02 10.07
C LEU A 121 18.25 -15.51 10.03
N ILE A 122 17.97 -15.98 8.85
CA ILE A 122 17.81 -17.39 8.49
C ILE A 122 18.87 -17.66 7.42
N ASP A 123 19.80 -18.56 7.69
CA ASP A 123 20.94 -18.87 6.79
C ASP A 123 21.70 -17.61 6.32
N GLY A 124 21.87 -16.64 7.23
CA GLY A 124 22.59 -15.39 6.98
C GLY A 124 21.81 -14.30 6.25
N ARG A 125 20.54 -14.52 5.90
CA ARG A 125 19.65 -13.54 5.26
C ARG A 125 18.50 -13.14 6.17
N PRO A 126 18.06 -11.89 6.18
CA PRO A 126 16.95 -11.45 7.01
C PRO A 126 15.60 -12.01 6.52
N LEU A 127 14.69 -12.29 7.46
CA LEU A 127 13.37 -12.86 7.16
C LEU A 127 12.58 -12.05 6.14
N TYR A 128 12.68 -10.71 6.16
CA TYR A 128 11.93 -9.88 5.21
C TYR A 128 12.30 -10.15 3.74
N GLU A 129 13.53 -10.60 3.45
CA GLU A 129 13.94 -10.97 2.09
C GLU A 129 13.25 -12.25 1.62
N TYR A 130 13.13 -13.25 2.48
CA TYR A 130 12.38 -14.48 2.18
C TYR A 130 10.90 -14.19 1.92
N VAL A 131 10.32 -13.28 2.73
CA VAL A 131 8.93 -12.83 2.49
C VAL A 131 8.82 -12.10 1.15
N GLY A 132 9.79 -11.25 0.81
CA GLY A 132 9.84 -10.55 -0.48
C GLY A 132 9.92 -11.51 -1.68
N GLU A 133 10.78 -12.53 -1.61
CA GLU A 133 10.86 -13.57 -2.64
C GLU A 133 9.53 -14.33 -2.79
N GLN A 134 8.89 -14.64 -1.67
CA GLN A 134 7.59 -15.31 -1.69
C GLN A 134 6.50 -14.43 -2.28
N VAL A 135 6.52 -13.12 -2.01
CA VAL A 135 5.61 -12.13 -2.63
C VAL A 135 5.83 -12.09 -4.15
N ALA A 136 7.08 -12.09 -4.62
CA ALA A 136 7.38 -12.15 -6.04
C ALA A 136 6.85 -13.45 -6.69
N ALA A 137 6.98 -14.58 -5.99
CA ALA A 137 6.47 -15.87 -6.46
C ALA A 137 4.93 -15.88 -6.56
N TRP A 138 4.22 -15.42 -5.53
CA TRP A 138 2.76 -15.27 -5.59
C TRP A 138 2.33 -14.30 -6.68
N GLY A 139 3.13 -13.22 -6.89
CA GLY A 139 2.89 -12.26 -7.94
C GLY A 139 3.02 -12.84 -9.34
N ALA A 140 4.01 -13.71 -9.56
CA ALA A 140 4.19 -14.38 -10.85
C ALA A 140 3.00 -15.29 -11.22
N GLU A 141 2.32 -15.87 -10.22
CA GLU A 141 1.10 -16.67 -10.40
C GLU A 141 -0.16 -15.79 -10.59
N CYS A 142 -0.09 -14.48 -10.35
CA CYS A 142 -1.23 -13.56 -10.31
C CYS A 142 -0.95 -12.27 -11.12
N MET A 143 -0.50 -12.44 -12.36
CA MET A 143 -0.29 -11.35 -13.31
C MET A 143 -1.58 -10.99 -14.04
N PRO A 144 -1.84 -9.71 -14.35
CA PRO A 144 -2.92 -9.32 -15.24
C PRO A 144 -2.62 -9.76 -16.69
N GLU A 145 -3.66 -9.87 -17.50
CA GLU A 145 -3.51 -10.16 -18.94
C GLU A 145 -2.69 -9.10 -19.69
N THR A 146 -2.76 -7.86 -19.22
CA THR A 146 -2.03 -6.72 -19.76
C THR A 146 -1.40 -5.91 -18.63
N GLY A 147 -0.18 -5.42 -18.86
CA GLY A 147 0.57 -4.63 -17.87
C GLY A 147 1.75 -5.40 -17.28
N ASP A 148 2.65 -4.64 -16.67
CA ASP A 148 3.96 -5.13 -16.20
C ASP A 148 3.98 -5.44 -14.70
N TYR A 149 2.93 -5.10 -13.97
CA TYR A 149 2.85 -5.26 -12.52
C TYR A 149 1.76 -6.25 -12.11
N SER A 150 2.13 -7.08 -11.12
CA SER A 150 1.27 -8.10 -10.54
C SER A 150 0.14 -7.50 -9.68
N TYR A 151 -0.95 -8.25 -9.51
CA TYR A 151 -1.97 -7.98 -8.50
C TYR A 151 -1.48 -8.16 -7.06
N VAL A 152 -0.29 -8.74 -6.87
CA VAL A 152 0.32 -8.93 -5.54
C VAL A 152 1.38 -7.87 -5.33
N GLY A 153 1.07 -6.91 -4.47
CA GLY A 153 1.95 -5.85 -4.01
C GLY A 153 2.63 -6.19 -2.68
N ALA A 154 3.54 -5.33 -2.24
CA ALA A 154 4.26 -5.43 -0.98
C ALA A 154 4.13 -4.14 -0.16
N VAL A 155 4.12 -4.24 1.17
CA VAL A 155 4.29 -3.09 2.07
C VAL A 155 5.74 -3.03 2.53
N VAL A 156 6.43 -1.94 2.19
CA VAL A 156 7.82 -1.68 2.63
C VAL A 156 7.92 -0.25 3.14
N GLY A 157 8.31 -0.06 4.39
CA GLY A 157 8.36 1.25 5.04
C GLY A 157 9.44 2.18 4.48
N ALA A 158 9.12 3.47 4.35
CA ALA A 158 10.02 4.53 3.88
C ALA A 158 11.26 4.72 4.76
N THR A 159 11.22 4.29 6.02
CA THR A 159 12.31 4.43 6.99
C THR A 159 13.48 3.47 6.74
N TYR A 160 13.37 2.61 5.75
CA TYR A 160 14.35 1.58 5.41
C TYR A 160 14.75 1.63 3.92
N PRO A 161 15.41 2.71 3.43
CA PRO A 161 15.75 2.89 2.01
C PRO A 161 16.66 1.79 1.45
N GLU A 162 17.66 1.32 2.23
CA GLU A 162 18.57 0.25 1.80
C GLU A 162 17.84 -1.09 1.66
N GLN A 163 16.95 -1.42 2.61
CA GLN A 163 16.09 -2.60 2.50
C GLN A 163 15.13 -2.48 1.31
N GLY A 164 14.61 -1.26 1.07
CA GLY A 164 13.80 -0.95 -0.10
C GLY A 164 14.52 -1.26 -1.41
N LYS A 165 15.79 -0.89 -1.52
CA LYS A 165 16.65 -1.16 -2.69
C LYS A 165 16.85 -2.67 -2.93
N VAL A 166 17.09 -3.45 -1.87
CA VAL A 166 17.18 -4.92 -1.95
C VAL A 166 15.85 -5.51 -2.40
N LEU A 167 14.77 -5.12 -1.72
CA LEU A 167 13.43 -5.64 -1.99
C LEU A 167 12.92 -5.26 -3.39
N ARG A 168 13.24 -4.05 -3.90
CA ARG A 168 12.89 -3.68 -5.28
C ARG A 168 13.52 -4.63 -6.30
N LYS A 169 14.78 -5.05 -6.10
CA LYS A 169 15.46 -6.02 -6.97
C LYS A 169 14.84 -7.42 -6.89
N LEU A 170 14.42 -7.85 -5.69
CA LEU A 170 13.76 -9.14 -5.50
C LEU A 170 12.35 -9.18 -6.11
N MET A 171 11.67 -8.04 -6.13
CA MET A 171 10.26 -7.91 -6.54
C MET A 171 10.08 -6.93 -7.73
N PRO A 172 10.70 -7.15 -8.91
CA PRO A 172 10.68 -6.16 -9.99
C PRO A 172 9.29 -5.87 -10.56
N LYS A 173 8.37 -6.82 -10.49
CA LYS A 173 7.00 -6.69 -11.01
C LYS A 173 5.95 -6.43 -9.92
N THR A 174 6.38 -6.04 -8.73
CA THR A 174 5.51 -5.81 -7.58
C THR A 174 5.35 -4.32 -7.32
N PHE A 175 4.12 -3.82 -7.18
CA PHE A 175 3.90 -2.50 -6.63
C PHE A 175 4.24 -2.50 -5.14
N ILE A 176 5.00 -1.50 -4.68
CA ILE A 176 5.37 -1.34 -3.27
C ILE A 176 4.54 -0.20 -2.68
N LEU A 177 3.73 -0.50 -1.69
CA LEU A 177 3.06 0.48 -0.83
C LEU A 177 4.07 0.92 0.24
N VAL A 178 4.41 2.21 0.22
CA VAL A 178 5.48 2.78 1.05
C VAL A 178 4.90 3.74 2.10
N PRO A 179 4.55 3.24 3.31
CA PRO A 179 4.16 4.11 4.41
C PRO A 179 5.37 4.76 5.09
N GLY A 180 5.14 5.92 5.74
CA GLY A 180 6.15 6.57 6.59
C GLY A 180 6.75 7.85 6.03
N TYR A 181 6.30 8.34 4.87
CA TYR A 181 6.70 9.63 4.34
C TYR A 181 6.27 10.78 5.25
N GLY A 182 7.15 11.74 5.46
CA GLY A 182 6.94 12.93 6.27
C GLY A 182 6.90 12.64 7.77
N ALA A 183 5.74 12.26 8.31
CA ALA A 183 5.52 12.12 9.76
C ALA A 183 6.42 11.09 10.49
N GLN A 184 7.06 10.17 9.75
CA GLN A 184 8.03 9.20 10.27
C GLN A 184 9.47 9.49 9.79
N GLY A 185 9.70 10.65 9.17
CA GLY A 185 11.02 11.13 8.77
C GLY A 185 11.42 10.79 7.33
N GLY A 186 10.64 10.00 6.58
CA GLY A 186 10.92 9.68 5.17
C GLY A 186 10.81 10.93 4.29
N LYS A 187 11.78 11.16 3.41
CA LYS A 187 11.85 12.25 2.42
C LYS A 187 11.85 11.69 1.01
N GLY A 188 11.61 12.52 0.00
CA GLY A 188 11.62 12.11 -1.40
C GLY A 188 12.90 11.36 -1.79
N ALA A 189 14.06 11.80 -1.33
CA ALA A 189 15.36 11.15 -1.59
C ALA A 189 15.45 9.70 -1.04
N ASP A 190 14.73 9.38 0.03
CA ASP A 190 14.71 8.02 0.62
C ASP A 190 13.84 7.07 -0.18
N LEU A 191 12.95 7.62 -1.01
CA LEU A 191 11.92 6.86 -1.74
C LEU A 191 12.36 6.37 -3.12
N VAL A 192 13.39 6.96 -3.71
CA VAL A 192 13.79 6.72 -5.10
C VAL A 192 14.09 5.25 -5.38
N HIS A 193 14.59 4.52 -4.39
CA HIS A 193 14.92 3.10 -4.51
C HIS A 193 13.72 2.14 -4.53
N PHE A 194 12.51 2.64 -4.22
CA PHE A 194 11.28 1.85 -4.29
C PHE A 194 10.68 1.83 -5.70
N PHE A 195 11.08 2.75 -6.55
CA PHE A 195 10.62 2.85 -7.94
C PHE A 195 11.48 2.03 -8.89
N ASN A 196 10.88 1.59 -9.99
CA ASN A 196 11.60 1.03 -11.13
C ASN A 196 12.10 2.15 -12.06
N GLU A 197 12.89 1.78 -13.06
CA GLU A 197 13.48 2.71 -14.04
C GLU A 197 12.43 3.45 -14.89
N ASP A 198 11.22 2.89 -15.01
CA ASP A 198 10.05 3.51 -15.66
C ASP A 198 9.38 4.60 -14.81
N GLY A 199 9.87 4.83 -13.59
CA GLY A 199 9.29 5.77 -12.62
C GLY A 199 8.03 5.24 -11.93
N LEU A 200 7.69 3.96 -12.11
CA LEU A 200 6.53 3.30 -11.51
C LEU A 200 6.97 2.28 -10.43
N GLY A 201 6.03 1.45 -10.00
CA GLY A 201 6.28 0.35 -9.05
C GLY A 201 6.18 0.73 -7.58
N ALA A 202 5.94 1.99 -7.22
CA ALA A 202 5.71 2.40 -5.84
C ALA A 202 4.51 3.35 -5.70
N ILE A 203 3.83 3.26 -4.55
CA ILE A 203 2.78 4.19 -4.12
C ILE A 203 3.10 4.67 -2.71
N ILE A 204 3.26 5.97 -2.57
CA ILE A 204 3.75 6.58 -1.32
C ILE A 204 2.56 7.00 -0.47
N ASN A 205 2.58 6.58 0.80
CA ASN A 205 1.50 6.87 1.74
C ASN A 205 1.95 7.83 2.85
N SER A 206 1.22 8.92 2.98
CA SER A 206 1.31 9.86 4.10
C SER A 206 -0.07 10.09 4.70
N SER A 207 -0.29 9.72 5.96
CA SER A 207 -1.58 9.93 6.64
C SER A 207 -1.58 11.25 7.41
N ARG A 208 -0.93 11.31 8.57
CA ARG A 208 -0.88 12.51 9.41
C ARG A 208 -0.27 13.72 8.68
N GLY A 209 0.70 13.48 7.80
CA GLY A 209 1.32 14.53 6.99
C GLY A 209 0.32 15.26 6.07
N ILE A 210 -0.77 14.60 5.69
CA ILE A 210 -1.82 15.17 4.82
C ILE A 210 -3.05 15.56 5.64
N ILE A 211 -3.72 14.60 6.30
CA ILE A 211 -5.03 14.86 6.94
C ILE A 211 -4.94 15.78 8.15
N ALA A 212 -3.80 15.81 8.82
CA ALA A 212 -3.52 16.69 9.95
C ALA A 212 -2.50 17.79 9.61
N ALA A 213 -2.36 18.15 8.34
CA ALA A 213 -1.41 19.17 7.86
C ALA A 213 -1.62 20.52 8.58
N TYR A 214 -2.86 20.92 8.81
CA TYR A 214 -3.21 22.17 9.51
C TYR A 214 -2.64 22.28 10.94
N GLN A 215 -2.23 21.16 11.56
CA GLN A 215 -1.59 21.13 12.87
C GLN A 215 -0.06 21.29 12.79
N GLN A 216 0.52 21.25 11.58
CA GLN A 216 1.95 21.41 11.39
C GLN A 216 2.31 22.90 11.26
N GLU A 217 3.45 23.29 11.82
CA GLU A 217 3.91 24.68 11.87
C GLU A 217 3.87 25.36 10.48
N GLN A 218 4.36 24.68 9.47
CA GLN A 218 4.42 25.19 8.09
C GLN A 218 3.05 25.44 7.45
N TYR A 219 1.96 24.86 7.98
CA TYR A 219 0.59 25.01 7.50
C TYR A 219 -0.33 25.69 8.54
N ALA A 220 0.19 26.14 9.69
CA ALA A 220 -0.58 26.73 10.77
C ALA A 220 -1.40 27.95 10.33
N GLY A 221 -0.94 28.68 9.30
CA GLY A 221 -1.66 29.83 8.72
C GLY A 221 -3.03 29.50 8.13
N TYR A 222 -3.30 28.22 7.78
CA TYR A 222 -4.64 27.82 7.31
C TYR A 222 -5.67 27.73 8.44
N GLY A 223 -5.24 27.32 9.64
CA GLY A 223 -6.12 27.07 10.78
C GLY A 223 -7.04 25.85 10.59
N GLU A 224 -7.78 25.50 11.64
CA GLU A 224 -8.65 24.31 11.64
C GLU A 224 -9.78 24.36 10.61
N LYS A 225 -10.34 25.53 10.33
CA LYS A 225 -11.47 25.69 9.40
C LYS A 225 -11.08 25.46 7.94
N ALA A 226 -9.82 25.69 7.58
CA ALA A 226 -9.27 25.47 6.24
C ALA A 226 -8.37 24.22 6.19
N TYR A 227 -8.68 23.19 6.99
CA TYR A 227 -7.93 21.94 7.03
C TYR A 227 -7.79 21.26 5.65
N ALA A 228 -8.79 21.39 4.80
CA ALA A 228 -8.79 20.83 3.45
C ALA A 228 -7.76 21.53 2.53
N ASP A 229 -7.61 22.85 2.67
CA ASP A 229 -6.63 23.63 1.92
C ASP A 229 -5.21 23.33 2.41
N ALA A 230 -5.03 23.16 3.73
CA ALA A 230 -3.77 22.72 4.31
C ALA A 230 -3.38 21.32 3.79
N ALA A 231 -4.33 20.37 3.76
CA ALA A 231 -4.13 19.03 3.22
C ALA A 231 -3.76 19.07 1.73
N ARG A 232 -4.43 19.94 0.95
CA ARG A 232 -4.11 20.15 -0.47
C ARG A 232 -2.69 20.69 -0.65
N ALA A 233 -2.28 21.68 0.13
CA ALA A 233 -0.93 22.23 0.09
C ALA A 233 0.13 21.19 0.44
N ALA A 234 -0.13 20.35 1.46
CA ALA A 234 0.75 19.27 1.85
C ALA A 234 0.91 18.19 0.76
N VAL A 235 -0.16 17.85 0.05
CA VAL A 235 -0.10 16.92 -1.09
C VAL A 235 0.72 17.50 -2.24
N LEU A 236 0.56 18.77 -2.55
CA LEU A 236 1.33 19.44 -3.61
C LEU A 236 2.83 19.45 -3.28
N ALA A 237 3.18 19.86 -2.06
CA ALA A 237 4.56 19.84 -1.59
C ALA A 237 5.19 18.42 -1.62
N MET A 238 4.43 17.40 -1.18
CA MET A 238 4.85 16.01 -1.25
C MET A 238 5.12 15.55 -2.70
N ARG A 239 4.26 15.93 -3.64
CA ARG A 239 4.43 15.60 -5.05
C ARG A 239 5.67 16.24 -5.65
N GLU A 240 5.93 17.50 -5.33
CA GLU A 240 7.12 18.23 -5.77
C GLU A 240 8.40 17.61 -5.23
N ASP A 241 8.43 17.27 -3.92
CA ASP A 241 9.59 16.62 -3.28
C ASP A 241 9.90 15.27 -3.93
N ILE A 242 8.88 14.42 -4.13
CA ILE A 242 9.07 13.10 -4.76
C ILE A 242 9.49 13.24 -6.23
N ALA A 243 8.86 14.11 -7.00
CA ALA A 243 9.19 14.32 -8.42
C ALA A 243 10.64 14.81 -8.56
N ALA A 244 11.04 15.84 -7.82
CA ALA A 244 12.41 16.35 -7.85
C ALA A 244 13.46 15.30 -7.45
N ALA A 245 13.13 14.44 -6.46
CA ALA A 245 14.02 13.37 -6.04
C ALA A 245 14.19 12.30 -7.13
N LEU A 246 13.11 11.91 -7.80
CA LEU A 246 13.13 10.93 -8.89
C LEU A 246 13.89 11.47 -10.11
N ASP A 247 13.63 12.71 -10.53
CA ASP A 247 14.32 13.35 -11.64
C ASP A 247 15.83 13.37 -11.40
N ASN A 248 16.26 13.84 -10.23
CA ASN A 248 17.68 13.86 -9.84
C ASN A 248 18.31 12.45 -9.79
N PHE A 249 17.55 11.45 -9.35
CA PHE A 249 18.02 10.08 -9.25
C PHE A 249 18.24 9.45 -10.64
N PHE A 250 17.27 9.56 -11.52
CA PHE A 250 17.36 9.00 -12.87
C PHE A 250 18.36 9.73 -13.77
N GLU A 251 18.51 11.06 -13.63
CA GLU A 251 19.57 11.79 -14.32
C GLU A 251 20.97 11.31 -13.93
N ARG A 252 21.23 11.11 -12.63
CA ARG A 252 22.51 10.57 -12.15
C ARG A 252 22.79 9.16 -12.67
N GLN A 253 21.77 8.30 -12.74
CA GLN A 253 21.93 6.96 -13.31
C GLN A 253 22.30 6.99 -14.80
N LYS A 254 21.68 7.87 -15.60
CA LYS A 254 22.04 8.05 -17.01
C LYS A 254 23.49 8.51 -17.20
N ILE A 255 24.01 9.32 -16.29
CA ILE A 255 25.40 9.81 -16.32
C ILE A 255 26.39 8.73 -15.87
N SER A 256 26.02 7.91 -14.87
CA SER A 256 26.88 6.88 -14.28
C SER A 256 26.84 5.53 -15.00
N GLY A 257 25.84 5.27 -15.80
CA GLY A 257 25.64 4.05 -16.59
C GLY A 257 26.34 4.05 -17.95
N LYS A 258 27.32 4.93 -18.08
CA LYS A 258 28.28 4.98 -19.19
C LYS A 258 29.58 4.35 -18.82
#